data_f794fd8f39aa38166adcea6f6775bc87
#
_entry.id   f794fd8f39aa38166adcea6f6775bc87
#
_cell.length_a   1.000
_cell.length_b   1.000
_cell.length_c   1.000
_cell.angle_alpha   90.00
_cell.angle_beta   90.00
_cell.angle_gamma   90.00
#
_symmetry.space_group_name_H-M   'P 1'
#
loop_
_entity.id
_entity.type
_entity.pdbx_description
1 polymer ?
#
loop_
_entity_poly.entity_id
_entity_poly.type
_entity_poly.pdbx_seq_one_letter_code
_entity_poly.pdbx_strand_id
1 'polypeptide(L)'
;MNAGFSPQILAQKLLKLNNSRQSIETLSHWCVFHYRHCRQVVETWESDFHSAPRERRVSLLYLANDIVQNSKKDSGRYVNEFWRVIPAALNDVFVNGDDFGRNVVQRLCFQRLLGGMISREQLWPLPSTWGFVDVVLA
;
A
#
# COMPACT_ATOMS: atom_id res chain seq x y z
N MET A 1 -16.51 19.87 -14.85
CA MET A 1 -15.84 19.31 -15.20
C MET A 1 -15.24 18.29 -14.50
N ASN A 2 -14.90 17.57 -14.88
CA ASN A 2 -14.57 16.45 -14.40
C ASN A 2 -13.36 16.44 -13.67
N ALA A 3 -13.39 15.99 -12.59
CA ALA A 3 -12.26 15.73 -11.85
C ALA A 3 -11.61 14.51 -12.38
N GLY A 4 -11.10 14.62 -13.54
CA GLY A 4 -10.41 13.51 -14.15
C GLY A 4 -9.19 13.11 -13.33
N PHE A 5 -8.74 11.87 -13.50
CA PHE A 5 -7.52 11.40 -12.89
C PHE A 5 -6.31 12.05 -13.57
N SER A 6 -5.30 12.36 -12.73
CA SER A 6 -4.00 12.81 -13.22
C SER A 6 -2.97 12.38 -12.19
N PRO A 7 -1.81 11.84 -12.61
CA PRO A 7 -0.75 11.52 -11.65
C PRO A 7 -0.29 12.72 -10.84
N GLN A 8 -0.32 13.92 -11.44
CA GLN A 8 0.08 15.13 -10.74
C GLN A 8 -0.89 15.48 -9.62
N ILE A 9 -2.18 15.32 -9.87
CA ILE A 9 -3.19 15.55 -8.84
C ILE A 9 -3.00 14.55 -7.69
N LEU A 10 -2.77 13.29 -8.02
CA LEU A 10 -2.53 12.28 -6.99
C LEU A 10 -1.27 12.61 -6.20
N ALA A 11 -0.19 12.99 -6.89
CA ALA A 11 1.06 13.32 -6.20
C ALA A 11 0.85 14.45 -5.18
N GLN A 12 0.07 15.46 -5.54
CA GLN A 12 -0.23 16.55 -4.62
C GLN A 12 -1.06 16.08 -3.43
N LYS A 13 -2.01 15.18 -3.66
CA LYS A 13 -2.80 14.62 -2.56
C LYS A 13 -1.96 13.77 -1.64
N LEU A 14 -1.00 13.00 -2.19
CA LEU A 14 -0.12 12.17 -1.39
C LEU A 14 0.77 13.00 -0.48
N LEU A 15 1.21 14.18 -0.92
CA LEU A 15 2.04 15.04 -0.10
C LEU A 15 1.33 15.51 1.17
N LYS A 16 0.00 15.55 1.15
CA LYS A 16 -0.80 15.99 2.28
C LYS A 16 -1.28 14.82 3.16
N LEU A 17 -0.96 13.61 2.76
CA LEU A 17 -1.41 12.43 3.50
C LEU A 17 -0.78 12.35 4.87
N ASN A 18 -1.57 12.00 5.89
CA ASN A 18 -1.10 11.77 7.24
C ASN A 18 -1.77 10.50 7.79
N ASN A 19 -1.45 10.14 9.04
CA ASN A 19 -1.95 8.90 9.64
C ASN A 19 -3.37 8.97 10.14
N SER A 20 -4.06 10.11 10.00
CA SER A 20 -5.44 10.19 10.46
C SER A 20 -6.33 9.31 9.59
N ARG A 21 -7.33 8.71 10.22
CA ARG A 21 -8.29 7.86 9.52
C ARG A 21 -8.97 8.62 8.39
N GLN A 22 -9.36 9.87 8.66
CA GLN A 22 -10.04 10.68 7.66
C GLN A 22 -9.17 10.93 6.44
N SER A 23 -7.89 11.27 6.65
CA SER A 23 -6.97 11.52 5.56
C SER A 23 -6.81 10.28 4.67
N ILE A 24 -6.62 9.13 5.32
CA ILE A 24 -6.42 7.87 4.60
C ILE A 24 -7.68 7.46 3.85
N GLU A 25 -8.84 7.49 4.51
CA GLU A 25 -10.09 7.07 3.89
C GLU A 25 -10.50 7.97 2.73
N THR A 26 -10.32 9.28 2.89
CA THR A 26 -10.68 10.22 1.85
C THR A 26 -9.87 9.97 0.58
N LEU A 27 -8.57 9.80 0.72
CA LEU A 27 -7.72 9.56 -0.44
C LEU A 27 -7.95 8.17 -1.01
N SER A 28 -8.17 7.18 -0.15
CA SER A 28 -8.49 5.83 -0.59
C SER A 28 -9.74 5.81 -1.48
N HIS A 29 -10.80 6.49 -1.04
CA HIS A 29 -12.04 6.56 -1.81
C HIS A 29 -11.80 7.19 -3.18
N TRP A 30 -10.98 8.24 -3.24
CA TRP A 30 -10.64 8.87 -4.49
C TRP A 30 -9.91 7.89 -5.42
N CYS A 31 -8.95 7.14 -4.88
CA CYS A 31 -8.21 6.15 -5.66
C CYS A 31 -9.10 5.02 -6.15
N VAL A 32 -10.00 4.53 -5.30
CA VAL A 32 -10.93 3.46 -5.66
C VAL A 32 -11.89 3.95 -6.75
N PHE A 33 -12.35 5.20 -6.65
CA PHE A 33 -13.19 5.78 -7.69
C PHE A 33 -12.48 5.78 -9.03
N HIS A 34 -11.17 6.00 -9.04
CA HIS A 34 -10.37 6.03 -10.27
C HIS A 34 -9.70 4.68 -10.56
N TYR A 35 -10.37 3.57 -10.26
CA TYR A 35 -9.79 2.23 -10.41
C TYR A 35 -9.32 1.91 -11.83
N ARG A 36 -9.88 2.58 -12.82
CA ARG A 36 -9.46 2.39 -14.21
C ARG A 36 -8.01 2.83 -14.44
N HIS A 37 -7.50 3.69 -13.57
CA HIS A 37 -6.13 4.16 -13.62
C HIS A 37 -5.27 3.54 -12.54
N CYS A 38 -5.63 2.33 -12.07
CA CYS A 38 -4.96 1.71 -10.92
C CYS A 38 -3.46 1.56 -11.12
N ARG A 39 -3.02 1.26 -12.34
CA ARG A 39 -1.58 1.15 -12.59
C ARG A 39 -0.88 2.47 -12.36
N GLN A 40 -1.44 3.56 -12.87
CA GLN A 40 -0.85 4.89 -12.68
C GLN A 40 -0.91 5.31 -11.22
N VAL A 41 -1.97 4.94 -10.51
CA VAL A 41 -2.09 5.21 -9.07
C VAL A 41 -0.95 4.53 -8.33
N VAL A 42 -0.73 3.24 -8.60
CA VAL A 42 0.31 2.48 -7.90
C VAL A 42 1.71 2.97 -8.28
N GLU A 43 1.93 3.31 -9.54
CA GLU A 43 3.22 3.87 -9.96
C GLU A 43 3.51 5.20 -9.25
N THR A 44 2.51 6.07 -9.14
CA THR A 44 2.67 7.34 -8.43
C THR A 44 2.89 7.11 -6.94
N TRP A 45 2.15 6.16 -6.36
CA TRP A 45 2.32 5.76 -4.96
C TRP A 45 3.75 5.28 -4.70
N GLU A 46 4.27 4.43 -5.58
CA GLU A 46 5.62 3.89 -5.43
C GLU A 46 6.68 4.99 -5.53
N SER A 47 6.53 5.87 -6.50
CA SER A 47 7.45 6.99 -6.67
C SER A 47 7.46 7.88 -5.44
N ASP A 48 6.27 8.19 -4.91
CA ASP A 48 6.17 9.01 -3.71
C ASP A 48 6.76 8.28 -2.50
N PHE A 49 6.55 6.98 -2.39
CA PHE A 49 7.08 6.19 -1.29
C PHE A 49 8.60 6.29 -1.22
N HIS A 50 9.28 6.20 -2.37
CA HIS A 50 10.74 6.26 -2.40
C HIS A 50 11.29 7.61 -1.96
N SER A 51 10.55 8.69 -2.17
CA SER A 51 11.00 10.02 -1.78
C SER A 51 10.44 10.50 -0.46
N ALA A 52 9.53 9.75 0.14
CA ALA A 52 8.84 10.18 1.36
C ALA A 52 9.72 10.00 2.61
N PRO A 53 9.57 10.89 3.60
CA PRO A 53 10.18 10.65 4.90
C PRO A 53 9.52 9.46 5.59
N ARG A 54 10.19 8.94 6.60
CA ARG A 54 9.79 7.70 7.27
C ARG A 54 8.34 7.68 7.73
N GLU A 55 7.90 8.77 8.35
CA GLU A 55 6.53 8.85 8.87
C GLU A 55 5.50 8.76 7.76
N ARG A 56 5.76 9.40 6.63
CA ARG A 56 4.82 9.38 5.53
C ARG A 56 4.83 8.03 4.80
N ARG A 57 5.94 7.30 4.86
CA ARG A 57 5.97 5.93 4.32
C ARG A 57 4.99 5.03 5.05
N VAL A 58 4.86 5.19 6.37
CA VAL A 58 3.87 4.45 7.14
C VAL A 58 2.46 4.82 6.70
N SER A 59 2.19 6.11 6.51
CA SER A 59 0.88 6.55 6.02
C SER A 59 0.56 5.98 4.65
N LEU A 60 1.57 5.89 3.79
CA LEU A 60 1.41 5.31 2.46
C LEU A 60 1.06 3.82 2.53
N LEU A 61 1.63 3.09 3.49
CA LEU A 61 1.26 1.68 3.69
C LEU A 61 -0.19 1.54 4.17
N TYR A 62 -0.63 2.41 5.08
CA TYR A 62 -2.03 2.40 5.51
C TYR A 62 -2.96 2.71 4.33
N LEU A 63 -2.56 3.65 3.48
CA LEU A 63 -3.35 3.99 2.30
C LEU A 63 -3.47 2.80 1.36
N ALA A 64 -2.34 2.12 1.08
CA ALA A 64 -2.35 0.95 0.21
C ALA A 64 -3.27 -0.13 0.77
N ASN A 65 -3.19 -0.39 2.07
CA ASN A 65 -4.07 -1.35 2.71
C ASN A 65 -5.54 -0.98 2.54
N ASP A 66 -5.87 0.28 2.75
CA ASP A 66 -7.26 0.72 2.65
C ASP A 66 -7.78 0.60 1.22
N ILE A 67 -6.95 0.98 0.24
CA ILE A 67 -7.32 0.82 -1.17
C ILE A 67 -7.57 -0.64 -1.52
N VAL A 68 -6.67 -1.53 -1.11
CA VAL A 68 -6.81 -2.96 -1.39
C VAL A 68 -8.08 -3.51 -0.76
N GLN A 69 -8.34 -3.18 0.52
CA GLN A 69 -9.52 -3.70 1.21
C GLN A 69 -10.82 -3.20 0.60
N ASN A 70 -10.85 -1.94 0.14
CA ASN A 70 -12.07 -1.35 -0.38
C ASN A 70 -12.28 -1.57 -1.88
N SER A 71 -11.30 -2.13 -2.58
CA SER A 71 -11.39 -2.35 -4.02
C SER A 71 -11.51 -3.81 -4.42
N LYS A 72 -11.71 -4.71 -3.47
CA LYS A 72 -11.79 -6.14 -3.77
C LYS A 72 -12.90 -6.47 -4.75
N LYS A 73 -13.95 -5.66 -4.77
CA LYS A 73 -15.09 -5.88 -5.65
C LYS A 73 -14.78 -5.54 -7.10
N ASP A 74 -13.70 -4.79 -7.34
CA ASP A 74 -13.40 -4.28 -8.67
C ASP A 74 -12.40 -5.17 -9.41
N SER A 75 -12.71 -6.45 -9.48
CA SER A 75 -11.92 -7.46 -10.21
C SER A 75 -10.46 -7.59 -9.76
N GLY A 76 -10.12 -7.11 -8.58
CA GLY A 76 -8.78 -7.28 -8.02
C GLY A 76 -7.69 -6.50 -8.73
N ARG A 77 -8.02 -5.46 -9.48
CA ARG A 77 -7.02 -4.69 -10.22
C ARG A 77 -5.97 -4.08 -9.30
N TYR A 78 -6.41 -3.46 -8.18
CA TYR A 78 -5.47 -2.87 -7.24
C TYR A 78 -4.63 -3.94 -6.54
N VAL A 79 -5.23 -5.09 -6.24
CA VAL A 79 -4.48 -6.19 -5.64
C VAL A 79 -3.31 -6.58 -6.55
N ASN A 80 -3.58 -6.77 -7.85
CA ASN A 80 -2.55 -7.15 -8.80
C ASN A 80 -1.46 -6.10 -8.93
N GLU A 81 -1.84 -4.83 -8.96
CA GLU A 81 -0.84 -3.77 -9.12
C GLU A 81 0.00 -3.57 -7.86
N PHE A 82 -0.62 -3.55 -6.69
CA PHE A 82 0.11 -3.39 -5.43
C PHE A 82 0.98 -4.60 -5.10
N TRP A 83 0.60 -5.80 -5.59
CA TRP A 83 1.39 -7.00 -5.35
C TRP A 83 2.84 -6.84 -5.77
N ARG A 84 3.08 -6.06 -6.82
CA ARG A 84 4.42 -5.87 -7.35
C ARG A 84 5.29 -4.97 -6.47
N VAL A 85 4.69 -4.05 -5.73
CA VAL A 85 5.44 -3.01 -5.03
C VAL A 85 5.37 -3.12 -3.50
N ILE A 86 4.34 -3.73 -2.96
CA ILE A 86 4.14 -3.80 -1.51
C ILE A 86 5.23 -4.58 -0.79
N PRO A 87 5.70 -5.73 -1.29
CA PRO A 87 6.73 -6.48 -0.57
C PRO A 87 7.98 -5.64 -0.29
N ALA A 88 8.48 -4.92 -1.30
CA ALA A 88 9.66 -4.08 -1.13
C ALA A 88 9.39 -2.92 -0.17
N ALA A 89 8.19 -2.34 -0.23
CA ALA A 89 7.81 -1.24 0.66
C ALA A 89 7.72 -1.71 2.12
N LEU A 90 7.10 -2.86 2.36
CA LEU A 90 7.02 -3.43 3.70
C LEU A 90 8.40 -3.76 4.24
N ASN A 91 9.25 -4.36 3.41
CA ASN A 91 10.61 -4.66 3.81
C ASN A 91 11.40 -3.40 4.16
N ASP A 92 11.24 -2.34 3.38
CA ASP A 92 11.92 -1.09 3.64
C ASP A 92 11.54 -0.51 5.00
N VAL A 93 10.26 -0.47 5.30
CA VAL A 93 9.79 0.08 6.58
C VAL A 93 10.22 -0.82 7.74
N PHE A 94 10.23 -2.14 7.53
CA PHE A 94 10.64 -3.08 8.58
C PHE A 94 12.14 -2.96 8.88
N VAL A 95 12.97 -2.92 7.84
CA VAL A 95 14.42 -2.93 8.01
C VAL A 95 14.94 -1.56 8.43
N ASN A 96 14.45 -0.50 7.80
CA ASN A 96 14.98 0.84 8.01
C ASN A 96 14.13 1.71 8.95
N GLY A 97 13.00 1.18 9.41
CA GLY A 97 12.11 1.93 10.26
C GLY A 97 12.42 1.79 11.74
N ASP A 98 11.66 2.52 12.54
CA ASP A 98 11.73 2.43 13.99
C ASP A 98 10.76 1.35 14.49
N ASP A 99 10.63 1.25 15.81
CA ASP A 99 9.73 0.25 16.42
C ASP A 99 8.28 0.45 15.99
N PHE A 100 7.86 1.71 15.84
CA PHE A 100 6.50 1.99 15.39
C PHE A 100 6.29 1.43 13.98
N GLY A 101 7.22 1.69 13.07
CA GLY A 101 7.15 1.19 11.71
C GLY A 101 7.12 -0.34 11.65
N ARG A 102 7.96 -0.99 12.45
CA ARG A 102 7.98 -2.45 12.51
C ARG A 102 6.67 -3.01 13.01
N ASN A 103 6.07 -2.40 14.02
CA ASN A 103 4.77 -2.83 14.53
C ASN A 103 3.68 -2.68 13.48
N VAL A 104 3.72 -1.59 12.70
CA VAL A 104 2.76 -1.37 11.63
C VAL A 104 2.91 -2.46 10.57
N VAL A 105 4.15 -2.76 10.15
CA VAL A 105 4.39 -3.81 9.15
C VAL A 105 3.87 -5.15 9.65
N GLN A 106 4.16 -5.51 10.90
CA GLN A 106 3.67 -6.77 11.46
C GLN A 106 2.16 -6.87 11.39
N ARG A 107 1.46 -5.83 11.81
CA ARG A 107 -0.01 -5.84 11.79
C ARG A 107 -0.57 -5.91 10.37
N LEU A 108 0.00 -5.13 9.45
CA LEU A 108 -0.48 -5.13 8.09
C LEU A 108 -0.20 -6.44 7.38
N CYS A 109 1.00 -7.00 7.57
CA CYS A 109 1.35 -8.26 6.94
C CYS A 109 0.44 -9.39 7.40
N PHE A 110 0.21 -9.49 8.70
CA PHE A 110 -0.52 -10.63 9.23
C PHE A 110 -2.01 -10.55 9.03
N GLN A 111 -2.56 -9.38 9.23
CA GLN A 111 -4.00 -9.28 9.39
C GLN A 111 -4.73 -8.77 8.17
N ARG A 112 -4.06 -8.06 7.30
CA ARG A 112 -4.79 -7.32 6.26
C ARG A 112 -4.23 -7.46 4.86
N LEU A 113 -2.98 -7.04 4.62
CA LEU A 113 -2.45 -7.03 3.26
C LEU A 113 -2.25 -8.43 2.71
N LEU A 114 -1.55 -9.29 3.45
CA LEU A 114 -1.35 -10.66 2.98
C LEU A 114 -2.67 -11.42 2.89
N GLY A 115 -3.51 -11.27 3.90
CA GLY A 115 -4.83 -11.91 3.89
C GLY A 115 -5.75 -11.38 2.82
N GLY A 116 -5.56 -10.13 2.38
CA GLY A 116 -6.38 -9.53 1.33
C GLY A 116 -5.85 -9.73 -0.07
N MET A 117 -4.55 -9.99 -0.21
CA MET A 117 -3.89 -10.06 -1.51
C MET A 117 -3.65 -11.47 -2.00
N ILE A 118 -3.43 -12.41 -1.08
CA ILE A 118 -3.14 -13.81 -1.44
C ILE A 118 -3.88 -14.76 -0.54
N SER A 119 -4.25 -15.92 -1.09
CA SER A 119 -4.79 -17.01 -0.31
C SER A 119 -3.63 -17.72 0.40
N ARG A 120 -3.95 -18.52 1.41
CA ARG A 120 -2.93 -19.30 2.11
C ARG A 120 -2.12 -20.20 1.19
N GLU A 121 -2.77 -20.74 0.18
CA GLU A 121 -2.10 -21.61 -0.77
C GLU A 121 -1.08 -20.88 -1.61
N GLN A 122 -1.26 -19.58 -1.80
CA GLN A 122 -0.33 -18.78 -2.60
C GLN A 122 0.87 -18.28 -1.80
N LEU A 123 0.85 -18.48 -0.46
CA LEU A 123 1.94 -18.00 0.38
C LEU A 123 3.24 -18.78 0.16
N TRP A 124 3.18 -20.00 -0.29
CA TRP A 124 4.36 -20.84 -0.46
C TRP A 124 4.46 -21.41 -1.85
N PRO A 125 5.66 -21.37 -2.43
CA PRO A 125 6.87 -20.72 -1.91
C PRO A 125 6.78 -19.20 -2.10
N LEU A 126 7.31 -18.48 -1.13
CA LEU A 126 7.33 -17.02 -1.21
C LEU A 126 8.41 -16.57 -2.18
N PRO A 127 8.16 -15.51 -2.97
CA PRO A 127 9.22 -14.89 -3.75
C PRO A 127 10.34 -14.40 -2.83
N SER A 128 11.56 -14.32 -3.34
CA SER A 128 12.70 -13.85 -2.55
C SER A 128 12.47 -12.47 -1.94
N THR A 129 11.69 -11.62 -2.61
CA THR A 129 11.37 -10.29 -2.11
C THR A 129 10.52 -10.30 -0.85
N TRP A 130 9.91 -11.46 -0.52
CA TRP A 130 9.10 -11.62 0.67
C TRP A 130 9.86 -12.31 1.82
N GLY A 131 11.19 -12.45 1.67
CA GLY A 131 12.00 -13.14 2.69
C GLY A 131 11.85 -12.56 4.09
N PHE A 132 11.58 -11.23 4.20
CA PHE A 132 11.37 -10.60 5.49
C PHE A 132 10.15 -11.14 6.22
N VAL A 133 9.21 -11.77 5.52
CA VAL A 133 8.01 -12.33 6.13
C VAL A 133 8.37 -13.46 7.10
N ASP A 134 9.40 -14.24 6.79
CA ASP A 134 9.86 -15.30 7.69
C ASP A 134 10.31 -14.72 9.02
N VAL A 135 10.96 -13.55 9.00
CA VAL A 135 11.40 -12.87 10.22
C VAL A 135 10.21 -12.34 10.99
N VAL A 136 9.25 -11.75 10.27
CA VAL A 136 8.04 -11.20 10.88
C VAL A 136 7.18 -12.31 11.49
N LEU A 137 7.10 -13.48 10.81
CA LEU A 137 6.29 -14.60 11.27
C LEU A 137 6.95 -15.36 12.42
N ALA A 138 8.25 -15.19 12.58
CA ALA A 138 8.92 -15.80 13.70
C ALA A 138 8.54 -15.12 15.01
#